data_3fb52b90ab85d2420a561b86606d96f2
#
_entry.id   3fb52b90ab85d2420a561b86606d96f2
#
_cell.length_a   1.000
_cell.length_b   1.000
_cell.length_c   1.000
_cell.angle_alpha   90.00
_cell.angle_beta   90.00
_cell.angle_gamma   90.00
#
_symmetry.space_group_name_H-M   'P 1'
#
loop_
_entity.id
_entity.type
_entity.pdbx_description
1 polymer ?
#
loop_
_entity_poly.entity_id
_entity_poly.type
_entity_poly.pdbx_seq_one_letter_code
_entity_poly.pdbx_strand_id
1 'polypeptide(L)'
;MKISYSILTHNETDSLTKLIDFISIYKDDNDEIVILDDYSDNEETKKILDTIVPIYDIKFEQRELLKDFAGQKNHLKNMCTGDYIFNLDADELPNKWLIQNIKDILQANPTVDLYWVPRVNTVDGLTEAHTRAWGWNVNEQGWVNFPDYQGRIW
;
A
#
# COMPACT_ATOMS: atom_id res chain seq x y z
N MET A 1 -9.20 -10.98 15.12
CA MET A 1 -8.08 -10.22 14.53
C MET A 1 -8.64 -9.28 13.45
N LYS A 2 -8.30 -8.01 13.53
CA LYS A 2 -8.66 -6.96 12.58
C LYS A 2 -7.40 -6.41 11.93
N ILE A 3 -7.41 -6.16 10.63
CA ILE A 3 -6.29 -5.55 9.90
C ILE A 3 -6.70 -4.15 9.45
N SER A 4 -5.80 -3.19 9.62
CA SER A 4 -5.90 -1.86 9.01
C SER A 4 -5.03 -1.81 7.76
N TYR A 5 -5.64 -1.71 6.58
CA TYR A 5 -4.94 -1.41 5.34
C TYR A 5 -4.70 0.09 5.28
N SER A 6 -3.47 0.52 5.54
CA SER A 6 -3.11 1.93 5.67
C SER A 6 -2.41 2.45 4.43
N ILE A 7 -2.90 3.54 3.86
CA ILE A 7 -2.49 4.06 2.57
C ILE A 7 -2.16 5.55 2.66
N LEU A 8 -0.96 5.92 2.23
CA LEU A 8 -0.62 7.32 1.94
C LEU A 8 -0.87 7.59 0.47
N THR A 9 -1.48 8.73 0.16
CA THR A 9 -1.74 9.16 -1.22
C THR A 9 -1.45 10.63 -1.44
N HIS A 10 -1.04 10.97 -2.67
CA HIS A 10 -0.94 12.32 -3.19
C HIS A 10 -1.07 12.26 -4.71
N ASN A 11 -2.15 12.85 -5.24
CA ASN A 11 -2.43 12.93 -6.69
C ASN A 11 -2.46 11.59 -7.45
N GLU A 12 -2.73 10.48 -6.74
CA GLU A 12 -2.90 9.17 -7.36
C GLU A 12 -4.35 9.00 -7.87
N THR A 13 -4.50 8.44 -9.05
CA THR A 13 -5.79 8.26 -9.73
C THR A 13 -6.13 6.78 -9.93
N ASP A 14 -5.83 6.22 -11.10
CA ASP A 14 -6.14 4.84 -11.46
C ASP A 14 -5.52 3.80 -10.52
N SER A 15 -4.29 4.05 -10.05
CA SER A 15 -3.59 3.15 -9.12
C SER A 15 -4.31 3.07 -7.79
N LEU A 16 -4.70 4.21 -7.22
CA LEU A 16 -5.46 4.27 -5.97
C LEU A 16 -6.81 3.57 -6.11
N THR A 17 -7.56 3.83 -7.20
CA THR A 17 -8.84 3.18 -7.44
C THR A 17 -8.69 1.66 -7.53
N LYS A 18 -7.72 1.16 -8.31
CA LYS A 18 -7.44 -0.27 -8.44
C LYS A 18 -7.07 -0.91 -7.11
N LEU A 19 -6.24 -0.23 -6.30
CA LEU A 19 -5.83 -0.72 -4.98
C LEU A 19 -7.02 -0.85 -4.04
N ILE A 20 -7.87 0.18 -3.95
CA ILE A 20 -9.05 0.19 -3.07
C ILE A 20 -10.06 -0.88 -3.49
N ASP A 21 -10.39 -0.96 -4.78
CA ASP A 21 -11.29 -1.99 -5.32
C ASP A 21 -10.75 -3.40 -4.98
N PHE A 22 -9.45 -3.61 -5.18
CA PHE A 22 -8.82 -4.89 -4.93
C PHE A 22 -8.86 -5.27 -3.44
N ILE A 23 -8.48 -4.36 -2.54
CA ILE A 23 -8.54 -4.62 -1.10
C ILE A 23 -9.99 -4.89 -0.68
N SER A 24 -10.94 -4.09 -1.15
CA SER A 24 -12.37 -4.22 -0.80
C SER A 24 -12.98 -5.54 -1.21
N ILE A 25 -12.51 -6.15 -2.31
CA ILE A 25 -12.96 -7.46 -2.78
C ILE A 25 -12.43 -8.62 -1.90
N TYR A 26 -11.20 -8.48 -1.38
CA TYR A 26 -10.48 -9.62 -0.80
C TYR A 26 -10.24 -9.53 0.71
N LYS A 27 -10.39 -8.34 1.34
CA LYS A 27 -10.31 -8.18 2.79
C LYS A 27 -11.49 -8.84 3.49
N ASP A 28 -11.37 -9.12 4.77
CA ASP A 28 -12.50 -9.53 5.60
C ASP A 28 -13.40 -8.32 5.94
N ASP A 29 -14.67 -8.61 6.26
CA ASP A 29 -15.65 -7.56 6.57
C ASP A 29 -15.29 -6.70 7.80
N ASN A 30 -14.57 -7.26 8.77
CA ASN A 30 -14.15 -6.56 9.97
C ASN A 30 -12.85 -5.76 9.81
N ASP A 31 -12.16 -5.89 8.68
CA ASP A 31 -10.96 -5.12 8.37
C ASP A 31 -11.33 -3.72 7.88
N GLU A 32 -10.43 -2.77 8.07
CA GLU A 32 -10.64 -1.39 7.67
C GLU A 32 -9.64 -0.93 6.62
N ILE A 33 -10.03 0.07 5.84
CA ILE A 33 -9.16 0.83 4.95
C ILE A 33 -9.00 2.23 5.55
N VAL A 34 -7.76 2.68 5.66
CA VAL A 34 -7.41 3.99 6.23
C VAL A 34 -6.55 4.73 5.22
N ILE A 35 -7.00 5.92 4.80
CA ILE A 35 -6.28 6.77 3.84
C ILE A 35 -5.89 8.08 4.50
N LEU A 36 -4.63 8.46 4.35
CA LEU A 36 -4.14 9.80 4.65
C LEU A 36 -3.67 10.45 3.35
N ASP A 37 -4.34 11.52 2.95
CA ASP A 37 -4.07 12.27 1.74
C ASP A 37 -3.20 13.49 2.04
N ASP A 38 -2.12 13.67 1.28
CA ASP A 38 -1.26 14.85 1.33
C ASP A 38 -1.83 15.97 0.46
N TYR A 39 -3.05 16.42 0.79
CA TYR A 39 -3.77 17.49 0.10
C TYR A 39 -3.67 17.39 -1.43
N SER A 40 -4.12 16.30 -1.99
CA SER A 40 -4.20 16.14 -3.45
C SER A 40 -4.89 17.34 -4.09
N ASP A 41 -4.24 17.97 -5.07
CA ASP A 41 -4.73 19.13 -5.80
C ASP A 41 -5.27 18.80 -7.20
N ASN A 42 -5.00 17.62 -7.71
CA ASN A 42 -5.54 17.07 -8.94
C ASN A 42 -7.05 16.85 -8.81
N GLU A 43 -7.85 17.48 -9.70
CA GLU A 43 -9.31 17.40 -9.68
C GLU A 43 -9.85 15.96 -9.89
N GLU A 44 -9.15 15.14 -10.64
CA GLU A 44 -9.51 13.73 -10.83
C GLU A 44 -9.35 12.93 -9.54
N THR A 45 -8.21 13.10 -8.83
CA THR A 45 -7.94 12.47 -7.54
C THR A 45 -8.99 12.88 -6.50
N LYS A 46 -9.35 14.17 -6.44
CA LYS A 46 -10.41 14.65 -5.53
C LYS A 46 -11.73 13.96 -5.79
N LYS A 47 -12.16 13.87 -7.05
CA LYS A 47 -13.41 13.17 -7.43
C LYS A 47 -13.37 11.68 -7.08
N ILE A 48 -12.21 11.04 -7.26
CA ILE A 48 -12.01 9.64 -6.86
C ILE A 48 -12.18 9.50 -5.35
N LEU A 49 -11.47 10.30 -4.55
CA LEU A 49 -11.57 10.27 -3.08
C LEU A 49 -13.00 10.55 -2.60
N ASP A 50 -13.67 11.58 -3.14
CA ASP A 50 -15.07 11.89 -2.82
C ASP A 50 -16.02 10.72 -3.12
N THR A 51 -15.66 9.88 -4.08
CA THR A 51 -16.46 8.73 -4.50
C THR A 51 -16.17 7.50 -3.65
N ILE A 52 -14.89 7.11 -3.53
CA ILE A 52 -14.52 5.84 -2.88
C ILE A 52 -14.65 5.89 -1.35
N VAL A 53 -14.38 7.04 -0.73
CA VAL A 53 -14.42 7.17 0.74
C VAL A 53 -15.77 6.76 1.30
N PRO A 54 -16.92 7.29 0.85
CA PRO A 54 -18.22 6.87 1.37
C PRO A 54 -18.67 5.49 0.89
N ILE A 55 -18.27 5.05 -0.32
CA ILE A 55 -18.69 3.75 -0.87
C ILE A 55 -18.08 2.59 -0.07
N TYR A 56 -16.81 2.71 0.30
CA TYR A 56 -16.07 1.63 0.98
C TYR A 56 -15.91 1.86 2.49
N ASP A 57 -16.62 2.86 3.07
CA ASP A 57 -16.53 3.23 4.48
C ASP A 57 -15.07 3.45 4.94
N ILE A 58 -14.32 4.20 4.13
CA ILE A 58 -12.90 4.45 4.34
C ILE A 58 -12.72 5.50 5.44
N LYS A 59 -11.84 5.22 6.41
CA LYS A 59 -11.38 6.23 7.34
C LYS A 59 -10.40 7.16 6.64
N PHE A 60 -10.78 8.43 6.47
CA PHE A 60 -10.06 9.38 5.64
C PHE A 60 -9.72 10.65 6.41
N GLU A 61 -8.47 11.10 6.29
CA GLU A 61 -8.01 12.41 6.72
C GLU A 61 -7.07 13.02 5.69
N GLN A 62 -6.89 14.34 5.77
CA GLN A 62 -5.90 15.08 4.99
C GLN A 62 -4.88 15.72 5.94
N ARG A 63 -3.60 15.58 5.61
CA ARG A 63 -2.49 16.21 6.36
C ARG A 63 -1.35 16.54 5.41
N GLU A 64 -0.90 17.78 5.44
CA GLU A 64 0.24 18.22 4.64
C GLU A 64 1.53 17.52 5.07
N LEU A 65 2.28 16.99 4.11
CA LEU A 65 3.51 16.23 4.34
C LEU A 65 4.63 17.07 4.93
N LEU A 66 4.80 18.33 4.46
CA LEU A 66 5.84 19.27 4.89
C LEU A 66 7.26 18.67 4.92
N LYS A 67 7.55 17.71 4.03
CA LYS A 67 8.78 16.90 3.99
C LYS A 67 9.01 16.01 5.23
N ASP A 68 8.02 15.85 6.10
CA ASP A 68 8.05 15.01 7.30
C ASP A 68 7.35 13.66 7.03
N PHE A 69 8.00 12.78 6.28
CA PHE A 69 7.48 11.44 5.99
C PHE A 69 7.26 10.59 7.24
N ALA A 70 8.13 10.73 8.24
CA ALA A 70 7.99 9.98 9.49
C ALA A 70 6.73 10.43 10.26
N GLY A 71 6.52 11.74 10.38
CA GLY A 71 5.31 12.30 10.98
C GLY A 71 4.05 11.92 10.22
N GLN A 72 4.11 11.88 8.88
CA GLN A 72 2.97 11.46 8.06
C GLN A 72 2.61 9.99 8.30
N LYS A 73 3.61 9.09 8.28
CA LYS A 73 3.39 7.66 8.57
C LYS A 73 2.93 7.42 10.01
N ASN A 74 3.46 8.15 10.98
CA ASN A 74 3.02 8.05 12.37
C ASN A 74 1.57 8.54 12.55
N HIS A 75 1.16 9.61 11.85
CA HIS A 75 -0.22 10.08 11.88
C HIS A 75 -1.16 9.03 11.30
N LEU A 76 -0.85 8.49 10.11
CA LEU A 76 -1.60 7.41 9.48
C LEU A 76 -1.72 6.18 10.40
N LYS A 77 -0.61 5.78 11.04
CA LYS A 77 -0.61 4.70 12.03
C LYS A 77 -1.60 4.97 13.17
N ASN A 78 -1.63 6.20 13.70
CA ASN A 78 -2.52 6.57 14.81
C ASN A 78 -4.01 6.60 14.42
N MET A 79 -4.30 6.70 13.12
CA MET A 79 -5.66 6.55 12.60
C MET A 79 -6.12 5.09 12.59
N CYS A 80 -5.21 4.12 12.51
CA CYS A 80 -5.53 2.70 12.43
C CYS A 80 -6.07 2.16 13.75
N THR A 81 -7.04 1.24 13.69
CA THR A 81 -7.66 0.59 14.86
C THR A 81 -7.56 -0.93 14.83
N GLY A 82 -6.91 -1.51 13.81
CA GLY A 82 -6.66 -2.94 13.69
C GLY A 82 -5.63 -3.46 14.68
N ASP A 83 -5.64 -4.75 14.90
CA ASP A 83 -4.62 -5.47 15.69
C ASP A 83 -3.27 -5.46 14.96
N TYR A 84 -3.31 -5.39 13.63
CA TYR A 84 -2.16 -5.27 12.74
C TYR A 84 -2.42 -4.20 11.68
N ILE A 85 -1.34 -3.59 11.21
CA ILE A 85 -1.36 -2.61 10.12
C ILE A 85 -0.64 -3.21 8.92
N PHE A 86 -1.30 -3.20 7.76
CA PHE A 86 -0.67 -3.47 6.47
C PHE A 86 -0.52 -2.14 5.71
N ASN A 87 0.71 -1.61 5.71
CA ASN A 87 1.01 -0.35 5.04
C ASN A 87 1.29 -0.57 3.55
N LEU A 88 0.58 0.18 2.71
CA LEU A 88 0.68 0.14 1.25
C LEU A 88 0.89 1.55 0.72
N ASP A 89 1.69 1.69 -0.31
CA ASP A 89 1.76 2.92 -1.08
C ASP A 89 0.64 2.90 -2.15
N ALA A 90 0.08 4.06 -2.50
CA ALA A 90 -1.13 4.14 -3.34
C ALA A 90 -0.94 3.62 -4.78
N ASP A 91 0.30 3.45 -5.22
CA ASP A 91 0.70 2.87 -6.51
C ASP A 91 1.10 1.38 -6.43
N GLU A 92 0.97 0.75 -5.26
CA GLU A 92 1.24 -0.68 -5.06
C GLU A 92 -0.05 -1.51 -5.13
N LEU A 93 0.06 -2.73 -5.65
CA LEU A 93 -1.03 -3.70 -5.64
C LEU A 93 -0.59 -4.97 -4.91
N PRO A 94 -1.19 -5.29 -3.76
CA PRO A 94 -0.83 -6.48 -3.01
C PRO A 94 -1.27 -7.76 -3.75
N ASN A 95 -0.58 -8.87 -3.45
CA ASN A 95 -0.96 -10.17 -4.01
C ASN A 95 -2.26 -10.67 -3.35
N LYS A 96 -3.20 -11.17 -4.16
CA LYS A 96 -4.46 -11.74 -3.69
C LYS A 96 -4.27 -12.82 -2.62
N TRP A 97 -3.33 -13.74 -2.86
CA TRP A 97 -3.04 -14.81 -1.92
C TRP A 97 -2.62 -14.25 -0.55
N LEU A 98 -1.79 -13.20 -0.54
CA LEU A 98 -1.34 -12.55 0.70
C LEU A 98 -2.53 -11.97 1.48
N ILE A 99 -3.44 -11.22 0.85
CA ILE A 99 -4.61 -10.66 1.54
C ILE A 99 -5.48 -11.77 2.12
N GLN A 100 -5.74 -12.83 1.36
CA GLN A 100 -6.61 -13.92 1.79
C GLN A 100 -6.01 -14.80 2.89
N ASN A 101 -4.68 -14.83 3.04
CA ASN A 101 -3.98 -15.70 4.01
C ASN A 101 -3.24 -14.91 5.11
N ILE A 102 -3.30 -13.58 5.09
CA ILE A 102 -2.54 -12.74 6.03
C ILE A 102 -2.85 -13.08 7.49
N LYS A 103 -4.11 -13.30 7.83
CA LYS A 103 -4.54 -13.63 9.21
C LYS A 103 -3.98 -14.96 9.69
N ASP A 104 -3.97 -15.97 8.82
CA ASP A 104 -3.38 -17.27 9.13
C ASP A 104 -1.87 -17.17 9.35
N ILE A 105 -1.19 -16.37 8.51
CA ILE A 105 0.25 -16.10 8.67
C ILE A 105 0.55 -15.43 10.00
N LEU A 106 -0.23 -14.40 10.36
CA LEU A 106 -0.05 -13.65 11.61
C LEU A 106 -0.36 -14.52 12.82
N GLN A 107 -1.40 -15.35 12.79
CA GLN A 107 -1.75 -16.27 13.86
C GLN A 107 -0.71 -17.37 14.06
N ALA A 108 -0.09 -17.85 12.98
CA ALA A 108 0.96 -18.85 13.04
C ALA A 108 2.29 -18.30 13.59
N ASN A 109 2.46 -16.98 13.65
CA ASN A 109 3.70 -16.32 14.05
C ASN A 109 3.47 -15.21 15.09
N PRO A 110 2.88 -15.49 16.25
CA PRO A 110 2.39 -14.48 17.20
C PRO A 110 3.50 -13.68 17.90
N THR A 111 4.76 -14.06 17.73
CA THR A 111 5.93 -13.38 18.32
C THR A 111 6.69 -12.51 17.33
N VAL A 112 6.18 -12.39 16.10
CA VAL A 112 6.80 -11.57 15.06
C VAL A 112 6.14 -10.20 15.04
N ASP A 113 6.94 -9.16 15.27
CA ASP A 113 6.47 -7.77 15.34
C ASP A 113 6.47 -7.05 13.98
N LEU A 114 7.25 -7.55 13.01
CA LEU A 114 7.38 -6.92 11.68
C LEU A 114 7.59 -7.97 10.60
N TYR A 115 6.78 -7.91 9.56
CA TYR A 115 6.89 -8.77 8.38
C TYR A 115 7.43 -8.00 7.20
N TRP A 116 8.47 -8.55 6.59
CA TRP A 116 9.06 -8.06 5.35
C TRP A 116 8.38 -8.75 4.17
N VAL A 117 7.75 -7.95 3.31
CA VAL A 117 7.03 -8.42 2.13
C VAL A 117 7.89 -8.16 0.90
N PRO A 118 8.15 -9.16 0.03
CA PRO A 118 8.88 -8.95 -1.21
C PRO A 118 8.05 -8.16 -2.20
N ARG A 119 8.58 -7.02 -2.66
CA ARG A 119 7.97 -6.19 -3.71
C ARG A 119 8.51 -6.62 -5.08
N VAL A 120 7.61 -6.74 -6.04
CA VAL A 120 7.92 -6.94 -7.44
C VAL A 120 7.93 -5.57 -8.13
N ASN A 121 9.09 -5.18 -8.69
CA ASN A 121 9.21 -3.96 -9.48
C ASN A 121 9.29 -4.33 -10.97
N THR A 122 8.45 -3.70 -11.78
CA THR A 122 8.49 -3.78 -13.24
C THR A 122 8.68 -2.39 -13.83
N VAL A 123 9.42 -2.29 -14.94
CA VAL A 123 9.68 -1.01 -15.61
C VAL A 123 9.44 -1.18 -17.09
N ASP A 124 8.44 -0.49 -17.61
CA ASP A 124 8.13 -0.51 -19.03
C ASP A 124 9.22 0.21 -19.84
N GLY A 125 9.57 -0.35 -21.00
CA GLY A 125 10.61 0.22 -21.86
C GLY A 125 12.04 0.09 -21.33
N LEU A 126 12.28 -0.76 -20.33
CA LEU A 126 13.61 -1.03 -19.80
C LEU A 126 14.52 -1.68 -20.89
N THR A 127 15.71 -1.13 -21.07
CA THR A 127 16.72 -1.63 -22.00
C THR A 127 17.96 -2.11 -21.28
N GLU A 128 18.80 -2.93 -21.95
CA GLU A 128 20.11 -3.33 -21.39
C GLU A 128 21.01 -2.15 -21.07
N ALA A 129 20.91 -1.05 -21.84
CA ALA A 129 21.66 0.16 -21.55
C ALA A 129 21.26 0.77 -20.22
N HIS A 130 19.97 0.78 -19.90
CA HIS A 130 19.45 1.25 -18.61
C HIS A 130 19.92 0.36 -17.45
N THR A 131 19.79 -0.97 -17.59
CA THR A 131 20.21 -1.91 -16.54
C THR A 131 21.69 -1.81 -16.23
N ARG A 132 22.54 -1.65 -17.26
CA ARG A 132 23.98 -1.43 -17.05
C ARG A 132 24.30 -0.10 -16.39
N ALA A 133 23.64 0.98 -16.83
CA ALA A 133 23.91 2.33 -16.30
C ALA A 133 23.52 2.46 -14.82
N TRP A 134 22.44 1.77 -14.39
CA TRP A 134 21.92 1.85 -13.04
C TRP A 134 22.31 0.67 -12.13
N GLY A 135 23.03 -0.32 -12.67
CA GLY A 135 23.41 -1.51 -11.93
C GLY A 135 22.22 -2.39 -11.51
N TRP A 136 21.15 -2.38 -12.29
CA TRP A 136 19.94 -3.15 -11.99
C TRP A 136 20.06 -4.58 -12.51
N ASN A 137 19.58 -5.52 -11.69
CA ASN A 137 19.41 -6.91 -12.09
C ASN A 137 17.95 -7.15 -12.51
N VAL A 138 17.75 -7.81 -13.63
CA VAL A 138 16.42 -8.19 -14.14
C VAL A 138 16.40 -9.70 -14.27
N ASN A 139 15.43 -10.36 -13.63
CA ASN A 139 15.29 -11.81 -13.71
C ASN A 139 14.52 -12.24 -14.98
N GLU A 140 14.34 -13.55 -15.15
CA GLU A 140 13.65 -14.13 -16.32
C GLU A 140 12.18 -13.69 -16.45
N GLN A 141 11.55 -13.29 -15.33
CA GLN A 141 10.18 -12.76 -15.31
C GLN A 141 10.11 -11.26 -15.64
N GLY A 142 11.25 -10.58 -15.85
CA GLY A 142 11.32 -9.15 -16.06
C GLY A 142 11.24 -8.31 -14.77
N TRP A 143 11.42 -8.93 -13.60
CA TRP A 143 11.38 -8.23 -12.31
C TRP A 143 12.74 -7.61 -11.99
N VAL A 144 12.70 -6.34 -11.60
CA VAL A 144 13.90 -5.54 -11.31
C VAL A 144 14.28 -5.70 -9.85
N ASN A 145 15.55 -6.08 -9.61
CA ASN A 145 16.16 -6.22 -8.27
C ASN A 145 15.33 -7.08 -7.29
N PHE A 146 14.59 -8.06 -7.79
CA PHE A 146 13.81 -8.97 -6.94
C PHE A 146 14.73 -9.96 -6.18
N PRO A 147 14.43 -10.28 -4.89
CA PRO A 147 13.36 -9.71 -4.05
C PRO A 147 13.76 -8.35 -3.44
N ASP A 148 12.83 -7.38 -3.53
CA ASP A 148 12.94 -6.09 -2.86
C ASP A 148 12.07 -6.11 -1.60
N TYR A 149 12.66 -6.46 -0.46
CA TYR A 149 11.93 -6.62 0.79
C TYR A 149 11.56 -5.29 1.42
N GLN A 150 10.28 -5.10 1.71
CA GLN A 150 9.72 -3.93 2.37
C GLN A 150 9.06 -4.32 3.69
N GLY A 151 9.35 -3.63 4.80
CA GLY A 151 8.63 -3.79 6.06
C GLY A 151 7.21 -3.23 5.91
N ARG A 152 6.21 -4.11 5.82
CA ARG A 152 4.85 -3.70 5.44
C ARG A 152 3.78 -4.05 6.46
N ILE A 153 3.99 -5.07 7.30
CA ILE A 153 2.96 -5.53 8.23
C ILE A 153 3.55 -5.58 9.64
N TRP A 154 2.90 -4.94 10.59
CA TRP A 154 3.29 -4.88 12.02
C TRP A 154 2.10 -4.72 12.95
#